data_6cb04aa622ab38cc63cbc9b1685b3269
#
_entry.id   6cb04aa622ab38cc63cbc9b1685b3269
#
_cell.length_a   1.000
_cell.length_b   1.000
_cell.length_c   1.000
_cell.angle_alpha   90.00
_cell.angle_beta   90.00
_cell.angle_gamma   90.00
#
_symmetry.space_group_name_H-M   'P 1'
#
loop_
_entity.id
_entity.type
_entity.pdbx_description
1 polymer ?
#
loop_
_entity_poly.entity_id
_entity_poly.type
_entity_poly.pdbx_seq_one_letter_code
_entity_poly.pdbx_strand_id
1 'polypeptide(L)'
;MNWSDLNLMPAMPEIVLLALLGVVLLADLWICDKNRYLTHLMSLGTVIIVAVTQLAVWEQGSVDAFHGMYIADGMSRLAKLVLYALTFGLFIYSKPYNQDRQIFKGEFYTLSLFALLGMSVMVSSAHFLTAYIGLELLSLSLYAMIALRRDSGRSAEAALKYFVLGALASGLLLYGISMVYGATGSLDFASVLASAFNEQANEWLLKLGMVFIVVAIAFKLGAVPFHMWVPDVYDGAPTSVAAFVGTAPKIAAVVFAFRILVTGMGTIHSDWAPMLAILAVASLVVGNLAAIMQTNIKRMLAYSTVSHMGFILLAFMAGAVGFTAGLYYAITYALMAAVSFGVLMVLSTRDIECENIKDLAGLNQRHAWFAFLMLLSMFSMAGIPPLMGFYAKFGVIMALLKQGHVWLSVFAVIMSLIGAFYYLRVVKVIYFDAPDHDQPVGSNYAAKFVLTVNAFLLLLWGIMPQTVIDWCAKALENTL
;
A
#
# COMPACT_ATOMS: atom_id res chain seq x y z
N MET A 1 23.82 -13.38 26.59
CA MET A 1 22.66 -13.35 25.69
C MET A 1 22.62 -14.71 25.01
N ASN A 2 21.70 -15.58 25.36
CA ASN A 2 21.57 -16.89 24.70
C ASN A 2 20.70 -16.73 23.46
N TRP A 3 21.10 -17.36 22.36
CA TRP A 3 20.33 -17.32 21.10
C TRP A 3 18.91 -17.90 21.27
N SER A 4 18.71 -18.80 22.24
CA SER A 4 17.41 -19.36 22.62
C SER A 4 16.42 -18.30 23.13
N ASP A 5 16.92 -17.21 23.72
CA ASP A 5 16.09 -16.19 24.34
C ASP A 5 15.46 -15.23 23.31
N LEU A 6 15.97 -15.25 22.05
CA LEU A 6 15.51 -14.38 20.97
C LEU A 6 14.23 -14.90 20.26
N ASN A 7 13.88 -16.18 20.48
CA ASN A 7 12.72 -16.83 19.82
C ASN A 7 12.63 -16.53 18.31
N LEU A 8 13.61 -16.98 17.53
CA LEU A 8 13.77 -16.61 16.12
C LEU A 8 12.68 -17.20 15.17
N MET A 9 12.00 -18.28 15.59
CA MET A 9 11.05 -18.99 14.73
C MET A 9 9.93 -18.11 14.15
N PRO A 10 9.27 -17.22 14.91
CA PRO A 10 8.23 -16.35 14.37
C PRO A 10 8.74 -15.37 13.29
N ALA A 11 10.03 -15.02 13.33
CA ALA A 11 10.66 -14.09 12.37
C ALA A 11 11.40 -14.79 11.22
N MET A 12 11.25 -16.13 11.09
CA MET A 12 11.91 -16.89 10.01
C MET A 12 11.61 -16.35 8.61
N PRO A 13 10.39 -15.88 8.28
CA PRO A 13 10.13 -15.30 6.96
C PRO A 13 11.04 -14.10 6.65
N GLU A 14 11.25 -13.18 7.60
CA GLU A 14 12.12 -12.02 7.45
C GLU A 14 13.60 -12.43 7.38
N ILE A 15 14.02 -13.39 8.19
CA ILE A 15 15.39 -13.91 8.20
C ILE A 15 15.71 -14.59 6.85
N VAL A 16 14.80 -15.41 6.33
CA VAL A 16 14.93 -16.06 5.03
C VAL A 16 14.91 -15.02 3.90
N LEU A 17 14.01 -14.02 3.99
CA LEU A 17 13.97 -12.94 3.01
C LEU A 17 15.29 -12.16 2.97
N LEU A 18 15.85 -11.80 4.12
CA LEU A 18 17.13 -11.10 4.22
C LEU A 18 18.27 -11.93 3.63
N ALA A 19 18.34 -13.22 3.95
CA ALA A 19 19.37 -14.12 3.43
C ALA A 19 19.29 -14.28 1.91
N LEU A 20 18.10 -14.55 1.38
CA LEU A 20 17.87 -14.72 -0.05
C LEU A 20 18.05 -13.41 -0.83
N LEU A 21 17.65 -12.28 -0.26
CA LEU A 21 17.91 -10.94 -0.81
C LEU A 21 19.39 -10.70 -0.93
N GLY A 22 20.19 -11.05 0.10
CA GLY A 22 21.65 -10.99 0.04
C GLY A 22 22.23 -11.86 -1.09
N VAL A 23 21.69 -13.07 -1.29
CA VAL A 23 22.07 -13.96 -2.41
C VAL A 23 21.71 -13.31 -3.75
N VAL A 24 20.51 -12.77 -3.92
CA VAL A 24 20.08 -12.08 -5.16
C VAL A 24 20.98 -10.88 -5.44
N LEU A 25 21.26 -10.05 -4.42
CA LEU A 25 22.12 -8.87 -4.56
C LEU A 25 23.52 -9.23 -5.02
N LEU A 26 24.15 -10.23 -4.37
CA LEU A 26 25.49 -10.66 -4.72
C LEU A 26 25.53 -11.35 -6.09
N ALA A 27 24.57 -12.21 -6.39
CA ALA A 27 24.49 -12.89 -7.69
C ALA A 27 24.33 -11.90 -8.85
N ASP A 28 23.55 -10.83 -8.64
CA ASP A 28 23.30 -9.82 -9.67
C ASP A 28 24.57 -9.08 -10.11
N LEU A 29 25.62 -9.01 -9.26
CA LEU A 29 26.91 -8.40 -9.61
C LEU A 29 27.65 -9.19 -10.71
N TRP A 30 27.42 -10.50 -10.81
CA TRP A 30 28.03 -11.35 -11.84
C TRP A 30 27.12 -11.63 -13.03
N ILE A 31 25.83 -11.28 -12.94
CA ILE A 31 24.85 -11.50 -14.01
C ILE A 31 24.98 -10.37 -15.04
N CYS A 32 25.39 -10.73 -16.26
CA CYS A 32 25.42 -9.80 -17.39
C CYS A 32 23.99 -9.38 -17.81
N ASP A 33 23.86 -8.21 -18.46
CA ASP A 33 22.56 -7.67 -18.91
C ASP A 33 21.76 -8.63 -19.79
N LYS A 34 22.43 -9.47 -20.60
CA LYS A 34 21.78 -10.50 -21.44
C LYS A 34 21.06 -11.57 -20.60
N ASN A 35 21.55 -11.86 -19.41
CA ASN A 35 21.06 -12.91 -18.52
C ASN A 35 20.26 -12.35 -17.33
N ARG A 36 19.90 -11.07 -17.34
CA ARG A 36 19.15 -10.38 -16.28
C ARG A 36 17.83 -11.06 -15.91
N TYR A 37 17.31 -11.88 -16.80
CA TYR A 37 16.19 -12.76 -16.57
C TYR A 37 16.44 -13.74 -15.37
N LEU A 38 17.69 -14.12 -15.08
CA LEU A 38 18.02 -14.94 -13.91
C LEU A 38 17.76 -14.20 -12.60
N THR A 39 18.13 -12.92 -12.51
CA THR A 39 17.80 -12.06 -11.35
C THR A 39 16.27 -11.99 -11.11
N HIS A 40 15.50 -11.86 -12.20
CA HIS A 40 14.03 -11.91 -12.12
C HIS A 40 13.52 -13.24 -11.56
N LEU A 41 14.04 -14.38 -12.06
CA LEU A 41 13.61 -15.71 -11.56
C LEU A 41 14.02 -15.93 -10.09
N MET A 42 15.24 -15.54 -9.73
CA MET A 42 15.74 -15.62 -8.35
C MET A 42 14.83 -14.79 -7.41
N SER A 43 14.45 -13.59 -7.83
CA SER A 43 13.57 -12.72 -7.06
C SER A 43 12.16 -13.31 -6.91
N LEU A 44 11.60 -13.89 -7.97
CA LEU A 44 10.32 -14.62 -7.89
C LEU A 44 10.44 -15.83 -6.96
N GLY A 45 11.52 -16.61 -7.08
CA GLY A 45 11.83 -17.74 -6.20
C GLY A 45 11.94 -17.31 -4.73
N THR A 46 12.61 -16.18 -4.46
CA THR A 46 12.70 -15.59 -3.12
C THR A 46 11.31 -15.32 -2.54
N VAL A 47 10.43 -14.64 -3.28
CA VAL A 47 9.09 -14.31 -2.80
C VAL A 47 8.27 -15.58 -2.53
N ILE A 48 8.38 -16.61 -3.38
CA ILE A 48 7.69 -17.90 -3.18
C ILE A 48 8.22 -18.60 -1.92
N ILE A 49 9.55 -18.70 -1.76
CA ILE A 49 10.15 -19.37 -0.60
C ILE A 49 9.73 -18.68 0.70
N VAL A 50 9.75 -17.35 0.72
CA VAL A 50 9.32 -16.56 1.90
C VAL A 50 7.84 -16.74 2.20
N ALA A 51 6.98 -16.79 1.17
CA ALA A 51 5.55 -17.08 1.35
C ALA A 51 5.32 -18.48 1.92
N VAL A 52 6.05 -19.49 1.41
CA VAL A 52 6.00 -20.87 1.95
C VAL A 52 6.52 -20.91 3.39
N THR A 53 7.62 -20.22 3.70
CA THR A 53 8.14 -20.11 5.06
C THR A 53 7.11 -19.48 6.00
N GLN A 54 6.41 -18.42 5.55
CA GLN A 54 5.35 -17.78 6.33
C GLN A 54 4.19 -18.76 6.62
N LEU A 55 3.83 -19.61 5.67
CA LEU A 55 2.80 -20.64 5.88
C LEU A 55 3.31 -21.77 6.78
N ALA A 56 4.59 -22.14 6.69
CA ALA A 56 5.18 -23.20 7.50
C ALA A 56 5.30 -22.83 9.00
N VAL A 57 5.52 -21.52 9.30
CA VAL A 57 5.58 -21.02 10.68
C VAL A 57 4.24 -20.44 11.15
N TRP A 58 3.14 -20.86 10.50
CA TRP A 58 1.79 -20.40 10.87
C TRP A 58 1.32 -21.08 12.13
N GLU A 59 1.45 -20.39 13.26
CA GLU A 59 0.91 -20.81 14.56
C GLU A 59 -0.43 -20.14 14.85
N GLN A 60 -1.24 -20.74 15.71
CA GLN A 60 -2.45 -20.09 16.21
C GLN A 60 -2.08 -19.17 17.38
N GLY A 61 -2.62 -17.95 17.37
CA GLY A 61 -2.36 -16.96 18.42
C GLY A 61 -1.24 -15.98 18.08
N SER A 62 -0.87 -15.20 19.06
CA SER A 62 0.17 -14.18 19.00
C SER A 62 1.45 -14.72 19.63
N VAL A 63 2.58 -14.56 18.95
CA VAL A 63 3.90 -15.03 19.43
C VAL A 63 4.91 -13.90 19.31
N ASP A 64 5.60 -13.62 20.41
CA ASP A 64 6.62 -12.57 20.48
C ASP A 64 8.02 -13.11 20.16
N ALA A 65 8.84 -12.26 19.56
CA ALA A 65 10.25 -12.50 19.32
C ALA A 65 11.09 -11.26 19.68
N PHE A 66 12.40 -11.43 19.76
CA PHE A 66 13.34 -10.35 20.06
C PHE A 66 12.95 -9.55 21.32
N HIS A 67 12.65 -10.24 22.40
CA HIS A 67 12.25 -9.63 23.69
C HIS A 67 11.05 -8.66 23.57
N GLY A 68 10.03 -9.04 22.79
CA GLY A 68 8.82 -8.24 22.61
C GLY A 68 8.92 -7.15 21.54
N MET A 69 10.06 -7.01 20.83
CA MET A 69 10.18 -6.00 19.77
C MET A 69 9.47 -6.40 18.47
N TYR A 70 9.16 -7.68 18.30
CA TYR A 70 8.53 -8.26 17.12
C TYR A 70 7.37 -9.16 17.52
N ILE A 71 6.27 -9.10 16.77
CA ILE A 71 5.07 -9.90 17.01
C ILE A 71 4.61 -10.59 15.73
N ALA A 72 4.39 -11.91 15.82
CA ALA A 72 3.75 -12.70 14.79
C ALA A 72 2.31 -13.03 15.22
N ASP A 73 1.37 -12.22 14.79
CA ASP A 73 -0.07 -12.37 15.05
C ASP A 73 -0.88 -12.54 13.76
N GLY A 74 -2.19 -12.67 13.88
CA GLY A 74 -3.09 -12.86 12.73
C GLY A 74 -2.98 -11.73 11.71
N MET A 75 -2.90 -10.47 12.16
CA MET A 75 -2.83 -9.30 11.28
C MET A 75 -1.51 -9.26 10.50
N SER A 76 -0.36 -9.47 11.16
CA SER A 76 0.94 -9.49 10.48
C SER A 76 1.05 -10.63 9.47
N ARG A 77 0.54 -11.82 9.82
CA ARG A 77 0.56 -13.00 8.94
C ARG A 77 -0.28 -12.77 7.68
N LEU A 78 -1.53 -12.29 7.84
CA LEU A 78 -2.39 -11.98 6.70
C LEU A 78 -1.77 -10.89 5.81
N ALA A 79 -1.32 -9.78 6.41
CA ALA A 79 -0.70 -8.69 5.69
C ALA A 79 0.51 -9.16 4.88
N LYS A 80 1.44 -9.93 5.47
CA LYS A 80 2.62 -10.46 4.79
C LYS A 80 2.27 -11.32 3.59
N LEU A 81 1.32 -12.26 3.72
CA LEU A 81 0.90 -13.09 2.59
C LEU A 81 0.36 -12.25 1.43
N VAL A 82 -0.43 -11.21 1.72
CA VAL A 82 -0.94 -10.29 0.69
C VAL A 82 0.21 -9.47 0.08
N LEU A 83 1.18 -8.99 0.89
CA LEU A 83 2.36 -8.28 0.41
C LEU A 83 3.21 -9.15 -0.54
N TYR A 84 3.42 -10.43 -0.19
CA TYR A 84 4.16 -11.38 -1.02
C TYR A 84 3.43 -11.66 -2.34
N ALA A 85 2.12 -11.90 -2.29
CA ALA A 85 1.31 -12.15 -3.47
C ALA A 85 1.29 -10.94 -4.44
N LEU A 86 1.14 -9.72 -3.91
CA LEU A 86 1.20 -8.49 -4.69
C LEU A 86 2.59 -8.27 -5.32
N THR A 87 3.66 -8.46 -4.53
CA THR A 87 5.03 -8.30 -5.02
C THR A 87 5.34 -9.31 -6.12
N PHE A 88 4.92 -10.56 -5.97
CA PHE A 88 5.04 -11.59 -6.99
C PHE A 88 4.31 -11.21 -8.29
N GLY A 89 3.05 -10.76 -8.19
CA GLY A 89 2.28 -10.31 -9.35
C GLY A 89 2.92 -9.11 -10.04
N LEU A 90 3.38 -8.12 -9.27
CA LEU A 90 4.05 -6.93 -9.78
C LEU A 90 5.37 -7.26 -10.50
N PHE A 91 6.15 -8.22 -10.01
CA PHE A 91 7.36 -8.66 -10.72
C PHE A 91 7.04 -9.25 -12.10
N ILE A 92 5.94 -9.99 -12.21
CA ILE A 92 5.50 -10.56 -13.51
C ILE A 92 4.98 -9.46 -14.44
N TYR A 93 4.17 -8.51 -13.94
CA TYR A 93 3.64 -7.41 -14.78
C TYR A 93 4.73 -6.48 -15.28
N SER A 94 5.69 -6.15 -14.40
CA SER A 94 6.72 -5.16 -14.67
C SER A 94 7.80 -5.63 -15.64
N LYS A 95 8.02 -6.95 -15.76
CA LYS A 95 9.11 -7.49 -16.58
C LYS A 95 9.05 -7.01 -18.04
N PRO A 96 7.96 -7.21 -18.82
CA PRO A 96 7.91 -6.76 -20.21
C PRO A 96 8.04 -5.23 -20.32
N TYR A 97 7.36 -4.48 -19.46
CA TYR A 97 7.45 -3.03 -19.41
C TYR A 97 8.89 -2.55 -19.13
N ASN A 98 9.56 -3.13 -18.15
CA ASN A 98 10.93 -2.76 -17.79
C ASN A 98 11.94 -3.09 -18.92
N GLN A 99 11.69 -4.19 -19.66
CA GLN A 99 12.50 -4.55 -20.86
C GLN A 99 12.33 -3.51 -21.97
N ASP A 100 11.11 -3.15 -22.31
CA ASP A 100 10.81 -2.17 -23.35
C ASP A 100 11.34 -0.76 -23.00
N ARG A 101 11.33 -0.40 -21.73
CA ARG A 101 11.80 0.91 -21.21
C ARG A 101 13.28 0.97 -20.84
N GLN A 102 14.03 -0.09 -21.09
CA GLN A 102 15.47 -0.19 -20.78
C GLN A 102 15.79 0.03 -19.29
N ILE A 103 14.84 -0.26 -18.41
CA ILE A 103 14.99 -0.25 -16.95
C ILE A 103 14.93 -1.67 -16.35
N PHE A 104 15.14 -2.70 -17.16
CA PHE A 104 15.23 -4.08 -16.73
C PHE A 104 16.60 -4.34 -16.09
N LYS A 105 16.76 -3.83 -14.89
CA LYS A 105 18.00 -3.85 -14.09
C LYS A 105 17.78 -4.63 -12.80
N GLY A 106 18.85 -5.20 -12.26
CA GLY A 106 18.82 -5.94 -10.99
C GLY A 106 18.39 -5.08 -9.82
N GLU A 107 18.77 -3.79 -9.84
CA GLU A 107 18.41 -2.83 -8.80
C GLU A 107 16.88 -2.71 -8.59
N PHE A 108 16.08 -2.87 -9.64
CA PHE A 108 14.62 -2.89 -9.50
C PHE A 108 14.16 -4.03 -8.57
N TYR A 109 14.71 -5.22 -8.74
CA TYR A 109 14.35 -6.40 -7.95
C TYR A 109 14.91 -6.34 -6.53
N THR A 110 16.18 -5.99 -6.38
CA THR A 110 16.85 -5.91 -5.07
C THR A 110 16.22 -4.84 -4.19
N LEU A 111 15.95 -3.65 -4.73
CA LEU A 111 15.27 -2.57 -3.99
C LEU A 111 13.82 -2.95 -3.64
N SER A 112 13.11 -3.63 -4.54
CA SER A 112 11.76 -4.13 -4.23
C SER A 112 11.77 -5.17 -3.11
N LEU A 113 12.76 -6.06 -3.06
CA LEU A 113 12.92 -7.03 -1.97
C LEU A 113 13.31 -6.35 -0.65
N PHE A 114 14.17 -5.31 -0.67
CA PHE A 114 14.44 -4.48 0.52
C PHE A 114 13.17 -3.78 1.01
N ALA A 115 12.38 -3.22 0.08
CA ALA A 115 11.09 -2.62 0.42
C ALA A 115 10.13 -3.66 1.03
N LEU A 116 10.09 -4.88 0.49
CA LEU A 116 9.29 -5.99 1.00
C LEU A 116 9.73 -6.40 2.42
N LEU A 117 11.04 -6.47 2.68
CA LEU A 117 11.59 -6.72 4.01
C LEU A 117 11.17 -5.61 4.99
N GLY A 118 11.32 -4.34 4.58
CA GLY A 118 10.88 -3.19 5.39
C GLY A 118 9.39 -3.25 5.72
N MET A 119 8.53 -3.60 4.74
CA MET A 119 7.10 -3.79 4.96
C MET A 119 6.83 -4.95 5.93
N SER A 120 7.53 -6.08 5.80
CA SER A 120 7.36 -7.26 6.67
C SER A 120 7.74 -6.95 8.12
N VAL A 121 8.85 -6.25 8.34
CA VAL A 121 9.27 -5.78 9.68
C VAL A 121 8.25 -4.79 10.25
N MET A 122 7.79 -3.84 9.43
CA MET A 122 6.85 -2.80 9.86
C MET A 122 5.51 -3.38 10.34
N VAL A 123 4.95 -4.37 9.63
CA VAL A 123 3.67 -4.99 10.01
C VAL A 123 3.77 -5.90 11.23
N SER A 124 4.95 -6.40 11.55
CA SER A 124 5.23 -7.24 12.72
C SER A 124 5.88 -6.49 13.87
N SER A 125 5.93 -5.17 13.82
CA SER A 125 6.52 -4.39 14.91
C SER A 125 5.60 -4.36 16.14
N ALA A 126 6.19 -4.54 17.33
CA ALA A 126 5.56 -4.31 18.64
C ALA A 126 6.27 -3.21 19.42
N HIS A 127 7.21 -2.51 18.80
CA HIS A 127 8.06 -1.50 19.39
C HIS A 127 8.25 -0.33 18.41
N PHE A 128 8.25 0.91 18.89
CA PHE A 128 8.33 2.09 18.04
C PHE A 128 9.60 2.12 17.17
N LEU A 129 10.77 1.70 17.68
CA LEU A 129 12.00 1.68 16.89
C LEU A 129 11.96 0.60 15.80
N THR A 130 11.39 -0.57 16.07
CA THR A 130 11.23 -1.62 15.05
C THR A 130 10.30 -1.16 13.94
N ALA A 131 9.20 -0.52 14.29
CA ALA A 131 8.27 0.10 13.36
C ALA A 131 8.96 1.16 12.49
N TYR A 132 9.79 2.02 13.11
CA TYR A 132 10.56 3.05 12.42
C TYR A 132 11.59 2.47 11.45
N ILE A 133 12.38 1.47 11.88
CA ILE A 133 13.38 0.82 11.01
C ILE A 133 12.73 0.18 9.79
N GLY A 134 11.59 -0.52 9.97
CA GLY A 134 10.83 -1.07 8.86
C GLY A 134 10.34 0.00 7.89
N LEU A 135 9.82 1.12 8.41
CA LEU A 135 9.38 2.28 7.62
C LEU A 135 10.53 2.89 6.81
N GLU A 136 11.71 3.07 7.43
CA GLU A 136 12.86 3.68 6.77
C GLU A 136 13.42 2.77 5.68
N LEU A 137 13.55 1.47 5.94
CA LEU A 137 14.01 0.51 4.94
C LEU A 137 13.09 0.51 3.71
N LEU A 138 11.77 0.54 3.92
CA LEU A 138 10.79 0.71 2.85
C LEU A 138 11.00 2.04 2.12
N SER A 139 11.11 3.16 2.85
CA SER A 139 11.14 4.50 2.28
C SER A 139 12.39 4.74 1.43
N LEU A 140 13.59 4.41 1.96
CA LEU A 140 14.86 4.54 1.26
C LEU A 140 14.90 3.69 -0.02
N SER A 141 14.36 2.48 0.04
CA SER A 141 14.23 1.62 -1.14
C SER A 141 13.35 2.26 -2.22
N LEU A 142 12.21 2.84 -1.85
CA LEU A 142 11.30 3.50 -2.78
C LEU A 142 11.92 4.77 -3.37
N TYR A 143 12.66 5.57 -2.59
CA TYR A 143 13.34 6.77 -3.12
C TYR A 143 14.30 6.40 -4.25
N ALA A 144 15.11 5.36 -4.04
CA ALA A 144 16.03 4.86 -5.05
C ALA A 144 15.30 4.26 -6.28
N MET A 145 14.19 3.54 -6.07
CA MET A 145 13.40 2.97 -7.16
C MET A 145 12.79 4.04 -8.07
N ILE A 146 12.30 5.14 -7.52
CA ILE A 146 11.72 6.24 -8.32
C ILE A 146 12.77 6.86 -9.23
N ALA A 147 14.03 6.93 -8.78
CA ALA A 147 15.16 7.45 -9.55
C ALA A 147 15.81 6.43 -10.53
N LEU A 148 15.27 5.22 -10.70
CA LEU A 148 15.86 4.17 -11.53
C LEU A 148 16.09 4.60 -12.99
N ARG A 149 15.25 5.47 -13.54
CA ARG A 149 15.45 6.07 -14.87
C ARG A 149 16.35 7.29 -14.76
N ARG A 150 17.65 7.06 -14.65
CA ARG A 150 18.68 8.07 -14.34
C ARG A 150 18.74 9.23 -15.33
N ASP A 151 18.40 8.98 -16.59
CA ASP A 151 18.43 9.98 -17.66
C ASP A 151 17.16 10.82 -17.76
N SER A 152 16.18 10.57 -16.89
CA SER A 152 14.91 11.30 -16.83
C SER A 152 14.93 12.37 -15.73
N GLY A 153 15.01 13.63 -16.11
CA GLY A 153 14.89 14.76 -15.16
C GLY A 153 13.58 14.72 -14.37
N ARG A 154 12.48 14.23 -14.99
CA ARG A 154 11.17 14.06 -14.34
C ARG A 154 11.21 13.02 -13.22
N SER A 155 11.90 11.87 -13.46
CA SER A 155 12.06 10.84 -12.43
C SER A 155 12.98 11.32 -11.29
N ALA A 156 14.06 12.04 -11.62
CA ALA A 156 14.97 12.60 -10.63
C ALA A 156 14.28 13.66 -9.74
N GLU A 157 13.46 14.54 -10.33
CA GLU A 157 12.66 15.54 -9.61
C GLU A 157 11.64 14.86 -8.68
N ALA A 158 10.92 13.85 -9.17
CA ALA A 158 9.95 13.10 -8.37
C ALA A 158 10.62 12.38 -7.18
N ALA A 159 11.79 11.76 -7.42
CA ALA A 159 12.57 11.12 -6.37
C ALA A 159 13.06 12.12 -5.32
N LEU A 160 13.58 13.29 -5.75
CA LEU A 160 14.03 14.33 -4.85
C LEU A 160 12.90 14.89 -4.00
N LYS A 161 11.74 15.20 -4.59
CA LYS A 161 10.55 15.65 -3.87
C LYS A 161 10.11 14.64 -2.82
N TYR A 162 10.06 13.35 -3.19
CA TYR A 162 9.66 12.31 -2.26
C TYR A 162 10.67 12.11 -1.14
N PHE A 163 11.96 12.14 -1.47
CA PHE A 163 13.04 12.04 -0.48
C PHE A 163 13.00 13.20 0.54
N VAL A 164 12.94 14.44 0.07
CA VAL A 164 12.98 15.63 0.96
C VAL A 164 11.74 15.67 1.86
N LEU A 165 10.54 15.48 1.30
CA LEU A 165 9.32 15.49 2.08
C LEU A 165 9.23 14.25 3.00
N GLY A 166 9.73 13.11 2.54
CA GLY A 166 9.78 11.88 3.32
C GLY A 166 10.76 11.97 4.49
N ALA A 167 11.94 12.51 4.28
CA ALA A 167 12.92 12.74 5.34
C ALA A 167 12.37 13.70 6.42
N LEU A 168 11.64 14.74 6.01
CA LEU A 168 10.96 15.62 6.96
C LEU A 168 9.91 14.88 7.77
N ALA A 169 9.05 14.07 7.12
CA ALA A 169 8.03 13.30 7.80
C ALA A 169 8.63 12.25 8.75
N SER A 170 9.75 11.63 8.36
CA SER A 170 10.51 10.69 9.18
C SER A 170 11.13 11.38 10.41
N GLY A 171 11.68 12.59 10.24
CA GLY A 171 12.17 13.39 11.36
C GLY A 171 11.06 13.77 12.35
N LEU A 172 9.87 14.13 11.85
CA LEU A 172 8.68 14.36 12.69
C LEU A 172 8.25 13.08 13.44
N LEU A 173 8.28 11.93 12.77
CA LEU A 173 7.98 10.64 13.42
C LEU A 173 8.95 10.36 14.57
N LEU A 174 10.26 10.47 14.34
CA LEU A 174 11.27 10.27 15.40
C LEU A 174 11.11 11.24 16.55
N TYR A 175 10.81 12.49 16.24
CA TYR A 175 10.56 13.52 17.27
C TYR A 175 9.33 13.16 18.10
N GLY A 176 8.24 12.72 17.45
CA GLY A 176 7.06 12.21 18.14
C GLY A 176 7.35 11.00 19.02
N ILE A 177 8.12 10.02 18.51
CA ILE A 177 8.56 8.84 19.26
C ILE A 177 9.42 9.25 20.49
N SER A 178 10.30 10.22 20.33
CA SER A 178 11.11 10.76 21.45
C SER A 178 10.24 11.39 22.53
N MET A 179 9.17 12.11 22.15
CA MET A 179 8.20 12.66 23.09
C MET A 179 7.41 11.58 23.82
N VAL A 180 6.97 10.54 23.11
CA VAL A 180 6.31 9.38 23.73
C VAL A 180 7.23 8.72 24.75
N TYR A 181 8.51 8.51 24.40
CA TYR A 181 9.50 7.99 25.33
C TYR A 181 9.70 8.92 26.54
N GLY A 182 9.81 10.22 26.32
CA GLY A 182 9.92 11.21 27.42
C GLY A 182 8.68 11.25 28.32
N ALA A 183 7.50 10.94 27.77
CA ALA A 183 6.24 10.91 28.52
C ALA A 183 6.07 9.62 29.34
N THR A 184 6.50 8.48 28.80
CA THR A 184 6.17 7.13 29.34
C THR A 184 7.37 6.35 29.86
N GLY A 185 8.59 6.74 29.48
CA GLY A 185 9.82 6.01 29.78
C GLY A 185 9.99 4.72 28.96
N SER A 186 9.11 4.42 28.00
CA SER A 186 9.14 3.19 27.20
C SER A 186 8.92 3.46 25.70
N LEU A 187 9.38 2.52 24.87
CA LEU A 187 9.12 2.48 23.42
C LEU A 187 8.38 1.20 23.00
N ASP A 188 8.09 0.33 23.94
CA ASP A 188 7.27 -0.85 23.74
C ASP A 188 5.78 -0.45 23.72
N PHE A 189 5.02 -0.94 22.74
CA PHE A 189 3.62 -0.52 22.57
C PHE A 189 2.74 -0.85 23.76
N ALA A 190 2.88 -2.06 24.34
CA ALA A 190 2.07 -2.47 25.47
C ALA A 190 2.43 -1.66 26.73
N SER A 191 3.71 -1.37 26.95
CA SER A 191 4.18 -0.55 28.06
C SER A 191 3.73 0.90 27.96
N VAL A 192 3.74 1.49 26.74
CA VAL A 192 3.22 2.84 26.49
C VAL A 192 1.72 2.89 26.74
N LEU A 193 0.96 1.91 26.25
CA LEU A 193 -0.48 1.80 26.47
C LEU A 193 -0.80 1.70 27.98
N ALA A 194 -0.08 0.85 28.71
CA ALA A 194 -0.25 0.66 30.14
C ALA A 194 0.07 1.93 30.95
N SER A 195 1.16 2.64 30.60
CA SER A 195 1.57 3.88 31.27
C SER A 195 0.52 4.99 31.09
N ALA A 196 -0.04 5.10 29.89
CA ALA A 196 -1.12 6.06 29.59
C ALA A 196 -2.42 5.69 30.31
N PHE A 197 -2.75 4.40 30.41
CA PHE A 197 -3.94 3.92 31.13
C PHE A 197 -3.87 4.18 32.65
N ASN A 198 -2.70 4.02 33.25
CA ASN A 198 -2.48 4.22 34.67
C ASN A 198 -2.20 5.67 35.07
N GLU A 199 -2.36 6.62 34.16
CA GLU A 199 -2.10 8.06 34.36
C GLU A 199 -0.66 8.36 34.86
N GLN A 200 0.29 7.47 34.57
CA GLN A 200 1.72 7.62 34.92
C GLN A 200 2.48 8.45 33.89
N ALA A 201 1.94 8.56 32.67
CA ALA A 201 2.54 9.32 31.58
C ALA A 201 2.29 10.83 31.72
N ASN A 202 3.24 11.64 31.26
CA ASN A 202 3.00 13.06 31.06
C ASN A 202 2.04 13.27 29.88
N GLU A 203 0.77 13.55 30.19
CA GLU A 203 -0.32 13.62 29.22
C GLU A 203 -0.06 14.63 28.09
N TRP A 204 0.44 15.81 28.44
CA TRP A 204 0.72 16.86 27.43
C TRP A 204 1.82 16.44 26.46
N LEU A 205 2.89 15.85 26.98
CA LEU A 205 4.01 15.41 26.16
C LEU A 205 3.62 14.21 25.30
N LEU A 206 2.79 13.31 25.81
CA LEU A 206 2.24 12.17 25.07
C LEU A 206 1.33 12.64 23.92
N LYS A 207 0.41 13.58 24.17
CA LYS A 207 -0.47 14.16 23.15
C LYS A 207 0.32 14.91 22.09
N LEU A 208 1.34 15.67 22.46
CA LEU A 208 2.19 16.33 21.49
C LEU A 208 2.97 15.35 20.63
N GLY A 209 3.52 14.28 21.21
CA GLY A 209 4.17 13.19 20.49
C GLY A 209 3.22 12.51 19.50
N MET A 210 1.98 12.26 19.94
CA MET A 210 0.92 11.68 19.10
C MET A 210 0.60 12.55 17.88
N VAL A 211 0.55 13.89 18.02
CA VAL A 211 0.33 14.80 16.87
C VAL A 211 1.40 14.60 15.79
N PHE A 212 2.68 14.56 16.16
CA PHE A 212 3.77 14.34 15.21
C PHE A 212 3.70 12.96 14.54
N ILE A 213 3.33 11.94 15.28
CA ILE A 213 3.15 10.58 14.76
C ILE A 213 1.99 10.52 13.77
N VAL A 214 0.84 11.15 14.08
CA VAL A 214 -0.31 11.24 13.17
C VAL A 214 0.06 11.96 11.87
N VAL A 215 0.86 13.03 11.93
CA VAL A 215 1.37 13.73 10.74
C VAL A 215 2.21 12.79 9.87
N ALA A 216 3.11 12.01 10.47
CA ALA A 216 3.94 11.04 9.75
C ALA A 216 3.12 9.91 9.10
N ILE A 217 2.12 9.38 9.82
CA ILE A 217 1.17 8.40 9.28
C ILE A 217 0.37 9.00 8.12
N ALA A 218 -0.13 10.22 8.25
CA ALA A 218 -0.85 10.93 7.21
C ALA A 218 0.02 11.14 5.96
N PHE A 219 1.29 11.51 6.12
CA PHE A 219 2.25 11.59 5.02
C PHE A 219 2.42 10.24 4.33
N LYS A 220 2.64 9.15 5.08
CA LYS A 220 2.89 7.82 4.53
C LYS A 220 1.68 7.28 3.76
N LEU A 221 0.48 7.52 4.25
CA LEU A 221 -0.76 7.19 3.54
C LEU A 221 -0.98 8.10 2.33
N GLY A 222 -0.48 9.33 2.37
CA GLY A 222 -0.73 10.36 1.36
C GLY A 222 -2.05 11.09 1.62
N ALA A 223 -2.39 11.33 2.88
CA ALA A 223 -3.57 12.09 3.27
C ALA A 223 -3.32 13.61 3.21
N VAL A 224 -4.36 14.38 2.92
CA VAL A 224 -4.30 15.85 2.92
C VAL A 224 -4.10 16.37 4.35
N PRO A 225 -3.21 17.37 4.56
CA PRO A 225 -2.44 18.15 3.56
C PRO A 225 -1.10 17.52 3.15
N PHE A 226 -0.73 16.37 3.67
CA PHE A 226 0.59 15.74 3.48
C PHE A 226 0.68 14.87 2.21
N HIS A 227 -0.24 15.04 1.26
CA HIS A 227 -0.41 14.22 0.04
C HIS A 227 0.42 14.68 -1.16
N MET A 228 1.09 15.84 -1.09
CA MET A 228 1.65 16.54 -2.26
C MET A 228 2.65 15.70 -3.07
N TRP A 229 3.31 14.75 -2.41
CA TRP A 229 4.25 13.83 -3.05
C TRP A 229 3.58 12.79 -3.95
N VAL A 230 2.31 12.41 -3.68
CA VAL A 230 1.65 11.27 -4.33
C VAL A 230 1.46 11.51 -5.84
N PRO A 231 0.86 12.63 -6.29
CA PRO A 231 0.68 12.88 -7.72
C PRO A 231 2.02 13.05 -8.46
N ASP A 232 3.01 13.69 -7.85
CA ASP A 232 4.31 13.92 -8.50
C ASP A 232 5.12 12.63 -8.63
N VAL A 233 5.06 11.75 -7.63
CA VAL A 233 5.74 10.44 -7.65
C VAL A 233 5.09 9.49 -8.65
N TYR A 234 3.75 9.39 -8.65
CA TYR A 234 3.07 8.47 -9.58
C TYR A 234 3.27 8.90 -11.03
N ASP A 235 3.29 10.19 -11.28
CA ASP A 235 3.52 10.77 -12.60
C ASP A 235 4.98 10.66 -13.06
N GLY A 236 5.92 11.01 -12.19
CA GLY A 236 7.35 11.08 -12.51
C GLY A 236 8.08 9.75 -12.49
N ALA A 237 7.62 8.78 -11.69
CA ALA A 237 8.22 7.45 -11.64
C ALA A 237 7.88 6.60 -12.90
N PRO A 238 8.74 5.64 -13.27
CA PRO A 238 8.37 4.60 -14.21
C PRO A 238 7.08 3.90 -13.77
N THR A 239 6.19 3.52 -14.69
CA THR A 239 4.88 2.97 -14.34
C THR A 239 4.96 1.70 -13.50
N SER A 240 6.01 0.87 -13.66
CA SER A 240 6.28 -0.30 -12.81
C SER A 240 6.61 0.07 -11.35
N VAL A 241 7.34 1.17 -11.16
CA VAL A 241 7.65 1.70 -9.81
C VAL A 241 6.43 2.37 -9.21
N ALA A 242 5.68 3.16 -9.99
CA ALA A 242 4.42 3.78 -9.54
C ALA A 242 3.41 2.71 -9.09
N ALA A 243 3.32 1.58 -9.83
CA ALA A 243 2.51 0.43 -9.45
C ALA A 243 2.93 -0.16 -8.09
N PHE A 244 4.23 -0.31 -7.86
CA PHE A 244 4.75 -0.81 -6.59
C PHE A 244 4.44 0.15 -5.43
N VAL A 245 4.76 1.44 -5.58
CA VAL A 245 4.49 2.49 -4.56
C VAL A 245 3.00 2.60 -4.24
N GLY A 246 2.14 2.43 -5.24
CA GLY A 246 0.69 2.58 -5.14
C GLY A 246 -0.05 1.37 -4.55
N THR A 247 0.61 0.25 -4.31
CA THR A 247 -0.05 -1.02 -3.93
C THR A 247 0.42 -1.54 -2.56
N ALA A 248 1.39 -2.43 -2.54
CA ALA A 248 1.86 -3.12 -1.33
C ALA A 248 2.22 -2.16 -0.16
N PRO A 249 2.93 -1.03 -0.36
CA PRO A 249 3.25 -0.10 0.71
C PRO A 249 2.04 0.51 1.42
N LYS A 250 0.88 0.58 0.75
CA LYS A 250 -0.35 1.11 1.36
C LYS A 250 -0.93 0.16 2.41
N ILE A 251 -0.89 -1.15 2.15
CA ILE A 251 -1.29 -2.15 3.15
C ILE A 251 -0.39 -2.07 4.38
N ALA A 252 0.92 -2.06 4.16
CA ALA A 252 1.89 -1.95 5.26
C ALA A 252 1.70 -0.65 6.06
N ALA A 253 1.40 0.48 5.40
CA ALA A 253 1.14 1.75 6.07
C ALA A 253 -0.15 1.73 6.91
N VAL A 254 -1.20 1.02 6.46
CA VAL A 254 -2.44 0.85 7.24
C VAL A 254 -2.20 0.00 8.47
N VAL A 255 -1.47 -1.12 8.33
CA VAL A 255 -1.09 -1.96 9.48
C VAL A 255 -0.18 -1.20 10.45
N PHE A 256 0.78 -0.42 9.94
CA PHE A 256 1.63 0.46 10.73
C PHE A 256 0.82 1.48 11.54
N ALA A 257 -0.16 2.13 10.90
CA ALA A 257 -1.06 3.05 11.59
C ALA A 257 -1.84 2.34 12.70
N PHE A 258 -2.31 1.12 12.43
CA PHE A 258 -2.99 0.29 13.42
C PHE A 258 -2.07 -0.03 14.62
N ARG A 259 -0.85 -0.53 14.35
CA ARG A 259 0.13 -0.85 15.40
C ARG A 259 0.38 0.35 16.33
N ILE A 260 0.62 1.50 15.78
CA ILE A 260 0.95 2.69 16.58
C ILE A 260 -0.29 3.27 17.27
N LEU A 261 -1.37 3.52 16.50
CA LEU A 261 -2.52 4.25 17.05
C LEU A 261 -3.42 3.38 17.92
N VAL A 262 -3.57 2.10 17.59
CA VAL A 262 -4.49 1.21 18.32
C VAL A 262 -3.75 0.44 19.39
N THR A 263 -2.67 -0.30 19.04
CA THR A 263 -1.95 -1.12 20.03
C THR A 263 -1.02 -0.29 20.93
N GLY A 264 -0.46 0.82 20.43
CA GLY A 264 0.43 1.68 21.19
C GLY A 264 -0.23 2.86 21.90
N MET A 265 -1.29 3.45 21.31
CA MET A 265 -1.91 4.69 21.77
C MET A 265 -3.44 4.61 21.83
N GLY A 266 -4.00 3.43 22.04
CA GLY A 266 -5.45 3.21 22.08
C GLY A 266 -6.17 3.95 23.22
N THR A 267 -5.50 4.19 24.35
CA THR A 267 -6.03 4.94 25.50
C THR A 267 -6.36 6.39 25.17
N ILE A 268 -5.65 7.01 24.22
CA ILE A 268 -5.88 8.39 23.77
C ILE A 268 -6.63 8.44 22.42
N HIS A 269 -7.50 7.45 22.18
CA HIS A 269 -8.34 7.41 20.96
C HIS A 269 -9.16 8.67 20.78
N SER A 270 -9.71 9.24 21.86
CA SER A 270 -10.49 10.48 21.85
C SER A 270 -9.72 11.69 21.33
N ASP A 271 -8.39 11.66 21.39
CA ASP A 271 -7.54 12.77 20.94
C ASP A 271 -7.13 12.61 19.47
N TRP A 272 -6.73 11.39 19.03
CA TRP A 272 -6.28 11.20 17.66
C TRP A 272 -7.42 10.93 16.64
N ALA A 273 -8.56 10.38 17.04
CA ALA A 273 -9.65 10.09 16.13
C ALA A 273 -10.24 11.35 15.45
N PRO A 274 -10.48 12.49 16.14
CA PRO A 274 -10.91 13.73 15.50
C PRO A 274 -9.89 14.28 14.48
N MET A 275 -8.59 14.10 14.74
CA MET A 275 -7.55 14.48 13.78
C MET A 275 -7.66 13.68 12.50
N LEU A 276 -7.84 12.35 12.61
CA LEU A 276 -8.03 11.49 11.45
C LEU A 276 -9.31 11.84 10.69
N ALA A 277 -10.39 12.28 11.38
CA ALA A 277 -11.61 12.75 10.73
C ALA A 277 -11.36 13.95 9.82
N ILE A 278 -10.64 14.95 10.33
CA ILE A 278 -10.30 16.17 9.57
C ILE A 278 -9.45 15.81 8.35
N LEU A 279 -8.42 14.97 8.54
CA LEU A 279 -7.55 14.51 7.46
C LEU A 279 -8.34 13.70 6.42
N ALA A 280 -9.27 12.85 6.87
CA ALA A 280 -10.13 12.05 5.99
C ALA A 280 -11.07 12.92 5.15
N VAL A 281 -11.79 13.85 5.78
CA VAL A 281 -12.68 14.78 5.09
C VAL A 281 -11.91 15.60 4.05
N ALA A 282 -10.78 16.18 4.43
CA ALA A 282 -9.93 16.93 3.52
C ALA A 282 -9.41 16.06 2.36
N SER A 283 -9.03 14.81 2.62
CA SER A 283 -8.55 13.86 1.61
C SER A 283 -9.65 13.45 0.63
N LEU A 284 -10.87 13.25 1.11
CA LEU A 284 -12.03 12.96 0.26
C LEU A 284 -12.36 14.14 -0.67
N VAL A 285 -12.35 15.36 -0.15
CA VAL A 285 -12.62 16.57 -0.95
C VAL A 285 -11.54 16.80 -1.99
N VAL A 286 -10.30 17.00 -1.54
CA VAL A 286 -9.18 17.35 -2.41
C VAL A 286 -8.88 16.21 -3.39
N GLY A 287 -8.85 14.96 -2.92
CA GLY A 287 -8.60 13.79 -3.76
C GLY A 287 -9.58 13.67 -4.92
N ASN A 288 -10.88 13.76 -4.65
CA ASN A 288 -11.89 13.63 -5.71
C ASN A 288 -11.92 14.85 -6.64
N LEU A 289 -11.90 16.08 -6.12
CA LEU A 289 -11.95 17.29 -6.94
C LEU A 289 -10.71 17.41 -7.83
N ALA A 290 -9.52 17.13 -7.28
CA ALA A 290 -8.29 17.16 -8.06
C ALA A 290 -8.23 16.03 -9.11
N ALA A 291 -8.73 14.82 -8.81
CA ALA A 291 -8.80 13.71 -9.77
C ALA A 291 -9.66 14.04 -11.00
N ILE A 292 -10.79 14.74 -10.81
CA ILE A 292 -11.66 15.19 -11.90
C ILE A 292 -10.92 16.07 -12.91
N MET A 293 -10.02 16.92 -12.44
CA MET A 293 -9.29 17.88 -13.27
C MET A 293 -8.12 17.27 -14.05
N GLN A 294 -7.71 16.03 -13.73
CA GLN A 294 -6.53 15.41 -14.36
C GLN A 294 -6.85 14.90 -15.77
N THR A 295 -5.91 15.12 -16.68
CA THR A 295 -5.86 14.50 -18.02
C THR A 295 -4.87 13.34 -18.07
N ASN A 296 -3.85 13.35 -17.20
CA ASN A 296 -2.89 12.26 -17.03
C ASN A 296 -3.50 11.17 -16.15
N ILE A 297 -3.52 9.91 -16.63
CA ILE A 297 -4.14 8.78 -15.92
C ILE A 297 -3.38 8.43 -14.64
N LYS A 298 -2.05 8.54 -14.60
CA LYS A 298 -1.25 8.24 -13.41
C LYS A 298 -1.52 9.26 -12.30
N ARG A 299 -1.62 10.55 -12.66
CA ARG A 299 -1.99 11.61 -11.70
C ARG A 299 -3.43 11.47 -11.21
N MET A 300 -4.34 11.08 -12.10
CA MET A 300 -5.73 10.79 -11.72
C MET A 300 -5.78 9.65 -10.70
N LEU A 301 -5.07 8.53 -10.94
CA LEU A 301 -4.95 7.42 -10.00
C LEU A 301 -4.27 7.84 -8.68
N ALA A 302 -3.32 8.76 -8.72
CA ALA A 302 -2.67 9.33 -7.54
C ALA A 302 -3.66 10.09 -6.64
N TYR A 303 -4.47 10.98 -7.21
CA TYR A 303 -5.52 11.69 -6.44
C TYR A 303 -6.66 10.76 -6.01
N SER A 304 -6.97 9.75 -6.83
CA SER A 304 -7.84 8.64 -6.43
C SER A 304 -7.29 7.94 -5.17
N THR A 305 -5.98 7.67 -5.11
CA THR A 305 -5.32 7.11 -3.91
C THR A 305 -5.55 7.99 -2.69
N VAL A 306 -5.38 9.31 -2.81
CA VAL A 306 -5.64 10.28 -1.72
C VAL A 306 -7.07 10.13 -1.19
N SER A 307 -8.07 10.03 -2.09
CA SER A 307 -9.46 9.81 -1.70
C SER A 307 -9.69 8.45 -1.02
N HIS A 308 -9.09 7.36 -1.54
CA HIS A 308 -9.20 6.03 -0.93
C HIS A 308 -8.56 5.99 0.47
N MET A 309 -7.43 6.67 0.68
CA MET A 309 -6.83 6.79 2.01
C MET A 309 -7.73 7.59 2.96
N GLY A 310 -8.49 8.55 2.46
CA GLY A 310 -9.53 9.22 3.23
C GLY A 310 -10.58 8.26 3.78
N PHE A 311 -11.08 7.31 2.98
CA PHE A 311 -11.97 6.24 3.46
C PHE A 311 -11.32 5.36 4.53
N ILE A 312 -10.04 5.00 4.36
CA ILE A 312 -9.32 4.18 5.34
C ILE A 312 -9.17 4.94 6.66
N LEU A 313 -8.86 6.24 6.63
CA LEU A 313 -8.80 7.06 7.85
C LEU A 313 -10.14 7.13 8.56
N LEU A 314 -11.27 7.21 7.83
CA LEU A 314 -12.60 7.13 8.42
C LEU A 314 -12.84 5.78 9.12
N ALA A 315 -12.29 4.68 8.59
CA ALA A 315 -12.43 3.37 9.21
C ALA A 315 -11.80 3.33 10.61
N PHE A 316 -10.67 4.01 10.83
CA PHE A 316 -10.02 4.07 12.14
C PHE A 316 -10.88 4.73 13.23
N MET A 317 -11.80 5.60 12.84
CA MET A 317 -12.71 6.26 13.79
C MET A 317 -13.81 5.33 14.33
N ALA A 318 -14.11 4.26 13.61
CA ALA A 318 -15.24 3.38 13.91
C ALA A 318 -14.87 2.18 14.81
N GLY A 319 -13.77 2.24 15.55
CA GLY A 319 -13.34 1.21 16.48
C GLY A 319 -13.09 -0.17 15.84
N ALA A 320 -13.27 -1.25 16.59
CA ALA A 320 -12.91 -2.60 16.14
C ALA A 320 -13.58 -3.03 14.82
N VAL A 321 -14.85 -2.69 14.62
CA VAL A 321 -15.58 -2.97 13.36
C VAL A 321 -14.98 -2.16 12.19
N GLY A 322 -14.57 -0.93 12.47
CA GLY A 322 -13.92 -0.07 11.51
C GLY A 322 -12.53 -0.57 11.13
N PHE A 323 -11.76 -1.11 12.05
CA PHE A 323 -10.43 -1.66 11.77
C PHE A 323 -10.49 -2.84 10.80
N THR A 324 -11.47 -3.74 10.98
CA THR A 324 -11.72 -4.84 10.02
C THR A 324 -12.06 -4.28 8.63
N ALA A 325 -12.96 -3.29 8.56
CA ALA A 325 -13.33 -2.64 7.31
C ALA A 325 -12.14 -1.91 6.66
N GLY A 326 -11.28 -1.27 7.46
CA GLY A 326 -10.05 -0.59 6.99
C GLY A 326 -9.02 -1.54 6.41
N LEU A 327 -8.78 -2.69 7.05
CA LEU A 327 -7.86 -3.71 6.54
C LEU A 327 -8.38 -4.34 5.24
N TYR A 328 -9.68 -4.69 5.21
CA TYR A 328 -10.35 -5.16 3.99
C TYR A 328 -10.24 -4.12 2.87
N TYR A 329 -10.43 -2.84 3.18
CA TYR A 329 -10.32 -1.75 2.22
C TYR A 329 -8.91 -1.62 1.67
N ALA A 330 -7.88 -1.70 2.52
CA ALA A 330 -6.49 -1.61 2.10
C ALA A 330 -6.10 -2.73 1.12
N ILE A 331 -6.52 -3.97 1.41
CA ILE A 331 -6.31 -5.13 0.53
C ILE A 331 -7.04 -4.91 -0.81
N THR A 332 -8.31 -4.53 -0.75
CA THR A 332 -9.13 -4.25 -1.94
C THR A 332 -8.49 -3.16 -2.80
N TYR A 333 -8.08 -2.05 -2.19
CA TYR A 333 -7.45 -0.95 -2.89
C TYR A 333 -6.16 -1.37 -3.60
N ALA A 334 -5.30 -2.13 -2.93
CA ALA A 334 -4.05 -2.60 -3.51
C ALA A 334 -4.27 -3.51 -4.74
N LEU A 335 -5.27 -4.39 -4.69
CA LEU A 335 -5.65 -5.23 -5.83
C LEU A 335 -6.19 -4.40 -7.01
N MET A 336 -7.07 -3.41 -6.75
CA MET A 336 -7.59 -2.50 -7.77
C MET A 336 -6.47 -1.69 -8.44
N ALA A 337 -5.57 -1.11 -7.64
CA ALA A 337 -4.43 -0.35 -8.13
C ALA A 337 -3.48 -1.22 -8.96
N ALA A 338 -3.19 -2.45 -8.52
CA ALA A 338 -2.34 -3.39 -9.26
C ALA A 338 -2.92 -3.73 -10.64
N VAL A 339 -4.25 -3.89 -10.77
CA VAL A 339 -4.90 -4.09 -12.07
C VAL A 339 -4.78 -2.85 -12.94
N SER A 340 -5.09 -1.66 -12.41
CA SER A 340 -5.04 -0.42 -13.19
C SER A 340 -3.64 -0.14 -13.74
N PHE A 341 -2.62 -0.16 -12.88
CA PHE A 341 -1.23 0.03 -13.32
C PHE A 341 -0.74 -1.13 -14.19
N GLY A 342 -1.19 -2.36 -13.93
CA GLY A 342 -0.87 -3.52 -14.75
C GLY A 342 -1.35 -3.37 -16.19
N VAL A 343 -2.58 -2.88 -16.39
CA VAL A 343 -3.10 -2.57 -17.74
C VAL A 343 -2.28 -1.46 -18.39
N LEU A 344 -1.96 -0.37 -17.67
CA LEU A 344 -1.13 0.72 -18.20
C LEU A 344 0.26 0.23 -18.62
N MET A 345 0.89 -0.66 -17.87
CA MET A 345 2.17 -1.27 -18.23
C MET A 345 2.09 -2.10 -19.50
N VAL A 346 1.03 -2.89 -19.65
CA VAL A 346 0.83 -3.73 -20.85
C VAL A 346 0.53 -2.89 -22.10
N LEU A 347 -0.13 -1.75 -21.93
CA LEU A 347 -0.43 -0.82 -23.03
C LEU A 347 0.76 0.07 -23.40
N SER A 348 1.74 0.21 -22.50
CA SER A 348 2.96 0.98 -22.76
C SER A 348 3.96 0.13 -23.56
N THR A 349 4.37 0.63 -24.72
CA THR A 349 5.36 0.00 -25.61
C THR A 349 6.68 0.76 -25.58
N ARG A 350 7.69 0.28 -26.34
CA ARG A 350 9.01 0.89 -26.38
C ARG A 350 8.97 2.38 -26.75
N ASP A 351 8.09 2.77 -27.64
CA ASP A 351 8.03 4.13 -28.22
C ASP A 351 6.98 5.03 -27.56
N ILE A 352 5.94 4.44 -26.97
CA ILE A 352 4.81 5.19 -26.39
C ILE A 352 4.53 4.72 -24.96
N GLU A 353 4.47 5.65 -24.04
CA GLU A 353 4.00 5.41 -22.68
C GLU A 353 2.53 5.86 -22.54
N CYS A 354 1.68 4.96 -22.05
CA CYS A 354 0.27 5.25 -21.80
C CYS A 354 0.15 6.10 -20.53
N GLU A 355 0.20 7.41 -20.70
CA GLU A 355 0.16 8.38 -19.57
C GLU A 355 -1.12 9.21 -19.53
N ASN A 356 -1.78 9.43 -20.67
CA ASN A 356 -2.99 10.25 -20.74
C ASN A 356 -4.24 9.39 -20.82
N ILE A 357 -5.35 9.90 -20.30
CA ILE A 357 -6.65 9.23 -20.40
C ILE A 357 -7.04 9.02 -21.88
N LYS A 358 -6.66 9.94 -22.77
CA LYS A 358 -6.91 9.83 -24.21
C LYS A 358 -6.18 8.65 -24.86
N ASP A 359 -5.03 8.24 -24.36
CA ASP A 359 -4.26 7.11 -24.88
C ASP A 359 -5.03 5.77 -24.76
N LEU A 360 -6.08 5.76 -23.91
CA LEU A 360 -7.00 4.64 -23.73
C LEU A 360 -8.19 4.67 -24.71
N ALA A 361 -8.29 5.67 -25.60
CA ALA A 361 -9.43 5.82 -26.50
C ALA A 361 -9.60 4.59 -27.41
N GLY A 362 -10.83 4.10 -27.48
CA GLY A 362 -11.18 2.94 -28.31
C GLY A 362 -10.46 1.64 -27.95
N LEU A 363 -9.93 1.51 -26.74
CA LEU A 363 -9.22 0.29 -26.31
C LEU A 363 -10.07 -0.96 -26.50
N ASN A 364 -11.37 -0.88 -26.29
CA ASN A 364 -12.28 -2.01 -26.50
C ASN A 364 -12.28 -2.52 -27.97
N GLN A 365 -12.10 -1.64 -28.94
CA GLN A 365 -12.04 -2.02 -30.38
C GLN A 365 -10.69 -2.66 -30.72
N ARG A 366 -9.60 -2.20 -30.09
CA ARG A 366 -8.24 -2.69 -30.32
C ARG A 366 -7.93 -3.96 -29.51
N HIS A 367 -8.24 -3.96 -28.22
CA HIS A 367 -7.91 -5.02 -27.26
C HIS A 367 -9.01 -5.17 -26.19
N ALA A 368 -10.14 -5.74 -26.57
CA ALA A 368 -11.33 -5.89 -25.71
C ALA A 368 -11.03 -6.53 -24.34
N TRP A 369 -10.05 -7.46 -24.28
CA TRP A 369 -9.69 -8.11 -23.05
C TRP A 369 -9.11 -7.14 -22.02
N PHE A 370 -8.14 -6.31 -22.38
CA PHE A 370 -7.55 -5.33 -21.48
C PHE A 370 -8.52 -4.18 -21.15
N ALA A 371 -9.39 -3.82 -22.09
CA ALA A 371 -10.50 -2.92 -21.84
C ALA A 371 -11.42 -3.44 -20.73
N PHE A 372 -11.75 -4.73 -20.77
CA PHE A 372 -12.57 -5.40 -19.75
C PHE A 372 -11.86 -5.46 -18.39
N LEU A 373 -10.57 -5.79 -18.33
CA LEU A 373 -9.82 -5.78 -17.07
C LEU A 373 -9.77 -4.37 -16.46
N MET A 374 -9.58 -3.34 -17.28
CA MET A 374 -9.61 -1.95 -16.80
C MET A 374 -11.00 -1.53 -16.34
N LEU A 375 -12.06 -1.98 -17.01
CA LEU A 375 -13.45 -1.76 -16.61
C LEU A 375 -13.69 -2.32 -15.20
N LEU A 376 -13.28 -3.58 -14.93
CA LEU A 376 -13.42 -4.19 -13.60
C LEU A 376 -12.73 -3.36 -12.51
N SER A 377 -11.52 -2.87 -12.79
CA SER A 377 -10.81 -2.04 -11.83
C SER A 377 -11.49 -0.68 -11.63
N MET A 378 -11.86 0.03 -12.68
CA MET A 378 -12.51 1.36 -12.59
C MET A 378 -13.88 1.27 -11.90
N PHE A 379 -14.68 0.26 -12.21
CA PHE A 379 -15.98 0.05 -11.55
C PHE A 379 -15.80 -0.35 -10.08
N SER A 380 -14.79 -1.15 -9.76
CA SER A 380 -14.47 -1.48 -8.39
C SER A 380 -14.03 -0.25 -7.60
N MET A 381 -13.15 0.61 -8.15
CA MET A 381 -12.74 1.87 -7.52
C MET A 381 -13.92 2.85 -7.35
N ALA A 382 -14.82 2.91 -8.32
CA ALA A 382 -16.06 3.69 -8.21
C ALA A 382 -16.96 3.19 -7.07
N GLY A 383 -16.89 1.89 -6.76
CA GLY A 383 -17.76 1.25 -5.77
C GLY A 383 -19.07 0.74 -6.38
N ILE A 384 -19.02 0.16 -7.58
CA ILE A 384 -20.19 -0.40 -8.28
C ILE A 384 -20.32 -1.89 -7.92
N PRO A 385 -21.50 -2.35 -7.43
CA PRO A 385 -21.77 -3.78 -7.23
C PRO A 385 -21.68 -4.55 -8.57
N PRO A 386 -21.31 -5.82 -8.56
CA PRO A 386 -20.95 -6.70 -7.45
C PRO A 386 -19.44 -6.76 -7.15
N LEU A 387 -18.68 -5.70 -7.38
CA LEU A 387 -17.23 -5.70 -7.25
C LEU A 387 -16.78 -5.44 -5.81
N MET A 388 -15.58 -5.90 -5.49
CA MET A 388 -14.98 -5.87 -4.15
C MET A 388 -14.94 -4.45 -3.55
N GLY A 389 -14.68 -3.41 -4.37
CA GLY A 389 -14.61 -2.01 -3.93
C GLY A 389 -15.93 -1.43 -3.40
N PHE A 390 -17.08 -1.95 -3.85
CA PHE A 390 -18.36 -1.60 -3.26
C PHE A 390 -18.41 -1.98 -1.77
N TYR A 391 -18.07 -3.22 -1.46
CA TYR A 391 -18.09 -3.72 -0.08
C TYR A 391 -17.05 -3.04 0.81
N ALA A 392 -15.90 -2.62 0.23
CA ALA A 392 -14.91 -1.84 0.96
C ALA A 392 -15.48 -0.49 1.45
N LYS A 393 -16.10 0.28 0.55
CA LYS A 393 -16.76 1.54 0.91
C LYS A 393 -17.95 1.31 1.84
N PHE A 394 -18.80 0.35 1.51
CA PHE A 394 -19.98 0.01 2.29
C PHE A 394 -19.64 -0.38 3.73
N GLY A 395 -18.59 -1.22 3.91
CA GLY A 395 -18.12 -1.64 5.23
C GLY A 395 -17.70 -0.48 6.12
N VAL A 396 -16.94 0.48 5.58
CA VAL A 396 -16.52 1.69 6.30
C VAL A 396 -17.75 2.56 6.67
N ILE A 397 -18.65 2.80 5.72
CA ILE A 397 -19.85 3.61 5.96
C ILE A 397 -20.74 2.96 7.05
N MET A 398 -20.94 1.64 6.98
CA MET A 398 -21.70 0.91 7.98
C MET A 398 -21.04 0.93 9.36
N ALA A 399 -19.71 0.86 9.43
CA ALA A 399 -18.98 0.95 10.69
C ALA A 399 -19.16 2.35 11.33
N LEU A 400 -19.08 3.42 10.54
CA LEU A 400 -19.33 4.78 11.00
C LEU A 400 -20.76 4.98 11.51
N LEU A 401 -21.76 4.45 10.78
CA LEU A 401 -23.17 4.52 11.18
C LEU A 401 -23.43 3.81 12.52
N LYS A 402 -22.82 2.64 12.73
CA LYS A 402 -22.92 1.89 13.99
C LYS A 402 -22.35 2.66 15.18
N GLN A 403 -21.36 3.53 14.96
CA GLN A 403 -20.76 4.39 15.98
C GLN A 403 -21.46 5.76 16.11
N GLY A 404 -22.58 5.97 15.39
CA GLY A 404 -23.34 7.22 15.46
C GLY A 404 -22.76 8.37 14.61
N HIS A 405 -21.71 8.14 13.81
CA HIS A 405 -21.12 9.16 12.95
C HIS A 405 -21.92 9.39 11.65
N VAL A 406 -23.21 9.71 11.77
CA VAL A 406 -24.15 9.82 10.64
C VAL A 406 -23.68 10.86 9.61
N TRP A 407 -23.24 12.04 10.04
CA TRP A 407 -22.78 13.10 9.13
C TRP A 407 -21.58 12.68 8.30
N LEU A 408 -20.60 12.03 8.90
CA LEU A 408 -19.43 11.52 8.18
C LEU A 408 -19.82 10.42 7.19
N SER A 409 -20.78 9.59 7.53
CA SER A 409 -21.30 8.55 6.64
C SER A 409 -21.99 9.15 5.42
N VAL A 410 -22.89 10.13 5.60
CA VAL A 410 -23.55 10.83 4.50
C VAL A 410 -22.53 11.56 3.63
N PHE A 411 -21.56 12.25 4.26
CA PHE A 411 -20.49 12.93 3.56
C PHE A 411 -19.65 11.96 2.71
N ALA A 412 -19.28 10.79 3.26
CA ALA A 412 -18.53 9.76 2.55
C ALA A 412 -19.28 9.22 1.32
N VAL A 413 -20.62 9.04 1.43
CA VAL A 413 -21.47 8.64 0.31
C VAL A 413 -21.46 9.69 -0.79
N ILE A 414 -21.65 10.97 -0.45
CA ILE A 414 -21.61 12.07 -1.42
C ILE A 414 -20.25 12.13 -2.13
N MET A 415 -19.14 12.02 -1.38
CA MET A 415 -17.80 12.03 -1.96
C MET A 415 -17.53 10.80 -2.83
N SER A 416 -18.10 9.63 -2.48
CA SER A 416 -18.02 8.44 -3.33
C SER A 416 -18.76 8.63 -4.65
N LEU A 417 -19.92 9.29 -4.65
CA LEU A 417 -20.69 9.60 -5.86
C LEU A 417 -19.92 10.58 -6.76
N ILE A 418 -19.33 11.63 -6.18
CA ILE A 418 -18.47 12.57 -6.93
C ILE A 418 -17.27 11.83 -7.53
N GLY A 419 -16.66 10.94 -6.76
CA GLY A 419 -15.53 10.12 -7.22
C GLY A 419 -15.88 9.17 -8.37
N ALA A 420 -17.10 8.67 -8.47
CA ALA A 420 -17.51 7.81 -9.57
C ALA A 420 -17.34 8.48 -10.94
N PHE A 421 -17.45 9.81 -11.01
CA PHE A 421 -17.39 10.55 -12.28
C PHE A 421 -16.08 10.33 -13.05
N TYR A 422 -14.93 10.47 -12.40
CA TYR A 422 -13.65 10.36 -13.13
C TYR A 422 -13.31 8.91 -13.52
N TYR A 423 -13.78 7.92 -12.78
CA TYR A 423 -13.67 6.51 -13.18
C TYR A 423 -14.55 6.19 -14.39
N LEU A 424 -15.80 6.67 -14.37
CA LEU A 424 -16.73 6.50 -15.50
C LEU A 424 -16.24 7.25 -16.74
N ARG A 425 -15.56 8.40 -16.58
CA ARG A 425 -14.91 9.11 -17.69
C ARG A 425 -13.84 8.22 -18.37
N VAL A 426 -13.02 7.50 -17.62
CA VAL A 426 -12.04 6.56 -18.18
C VAL A 426 -12.75 5.44 -18.94
N VAL A 427 -13.79 4.86 -18.37
CA VAL A 427 -14.59 3.82 -19.01
C VAL A 427 -15.24 4.34 -20.30
N LYS A 428 -15.79 5.56 -20.27
CA LYS A 428 -16.35 6.21 -21.48
C LYS A 428 -15.31 6.30 -22.59
N VAL A 429 -14.10 6.75 -22.29
CA VAL A 429 -13.02 6.86 -23.27
C VAL A 429 -12.62 5.50 -23.84
N ILE A 430 -12.55 4.46 -23.01
CA ILE A 430 -12.18 3.09 -23.42
C ILE A 430 -13.21 2.47 -24.38
N TYR A 431 -14.52 2.67 -24.13
CA TYR A 431 -15.58 1.93 -24.81
C TYR A 431 -16.29 2.72 -25.89
N PHE A 432 -16.35 4.05 -25.81
CA PHE A 432 -17.21 4.87 -26.65
C PHE A 432 -16.46 5.86 -27.54
N ASP A 433 -15.20 6.19 -27.24
CA ASP A 433 -14.41 7.07 -28.11
C ASP A 433 -13.72 6.27 -29.23
N ALA A 434 -13.46 6.91 -30.36
CA ALA A 434 -12.74 6.29 -31.47
C ALA A 434 -11.26 6.10 -31.11
N PRO A 435 -10.60 5.01 -31.56
CA PRO A 435 -9.18 4.81 -31.34
C PRO A 435 -8.34 5.87 -32.08
N ASP A 436 -7.41 6.50 -31.39
CA ASP A 436 -6.48 7.47 -31.96
C ASP A 436 -5.28 6.79 -32.65
N HIS A 437 -4.94 5.55 -32.28
CA HIS A 437 -3.77 4.80 -32.78
C HIS A 437 -4.06 3.31 -32.87
N ASP A 438 -3.53 2.67 -33.90
CA ASP A 438 -3.64 1.21 -34.13
C ASP A 438 -2.34 0.52 -33.69
N GLN A 439 -2.05 0.51 -32.37
CA GLN A 439 -0.82 -0.08 -31.87
C GLN A 439 -1.04 -1.50 -31.34
N PRO A 440 -0.17 -2.45 -31.72
CA PRO A 440 -0.19 -3.79 -31.14
C PRO A 440 0.23 -3.73 -29.67
N VAL A 441 -0.54 -4.39 -28.81
CA VAL A 441 -0.20 -4.58 -27.39
C VAL A 441 0.79 -5.72 -27.25
N GLY A 442 1.81 -5.54 -26.41
CA GLY A 442 2.80 -6.57 -26.15
C GLY A 442 2.18 -7.88 -25.63
N SER A 443 2.47 -9.00 -26.30
CA SER A 443 1.87 -10.30 -26.00
C SER A 443 2.70 -11.09 -24.98
N ASN A 444 2.84 -10.60 -23.73
CA ASN A 444 3.43 -11.43 -22.68
C ASN A 444 2.32 -12.24 -21.98
N TYR A 445 2.25 -13.55 -22.28
CA TYR A 445 1.24 -14.46 -21.74
C TYR A 445 1.24 -14.52 -20.20
N ALA A 446 2.41 -14.51 -19.54
CA ALA A 446 2.50 -14.55 -18.10
C ALA A 446 1.91 -13.29 -17.45
N ALA A 447 2.27 -12.11 -17.95
CA ALA A 447 1.71 -10.85 -17.48
C ALA A 447 0.19 -10.79 -17.70
N LYS A 448 -0.29 -11.20 -18.90
CA LYS A 448 -1.72 -11.28 -19.21
C LYS A 448 -2.46 -12.22 -18.26
N PHE A 449 -1.90 -13.41 -18.01
CA PHE A 449 -2.52 -14.39 -17.12
C PHE A 449 -2.64 -13.88 -15.68
N VAL A 450 -1.55 -13.40 -15.08
CA VAL A 450 -1.53 -12.93 -13.69
C VAL A 450 -2.40 -11.67 -13.53
N LEU A 451 -2.39 -10.76 -14.51
CA LEU A 451 -3.26 -9.59 -14.52
C LEU A 451 -4.75 -9.98 -14.60
N THR A 452 -5.06 -11.00 -15.43
CA THR A 452 -6.41 -11.56 -15.52
C THR A 452 -6.86 -12.15 -14.18
N VAL A 453 -6.03 -12.98 -13.55
CA VAL A 453 -6.33 -13.56 -12.23
C VAL A 453 -6.61 -12.47 -11.22
N ASN A 454 -5.76 -11.43 -11.13
CA ASN A 454 -5.96 -10.33 -10.20
C ASN A 454 -7.28 -9.57 -10.46
N ALA A 455 -7.61 -9.27 -11.72
CA ALA A 455 -8.85 -8.59 -12.06
C ALA A 455 -10.10 -9.44 -11.74
N PHE A 456 -10.02 -10.74 -11.97
CA PHE A 456 -11.11 -11.67 -11.63
C PHE A 456 -11.26 -11.86 -10.11
N LEU A 457 -10.21 -11.71 -9.32
CA LEU A 457 -10.33 -11.70 -7.85
C LEU A 457 -11.20 -10.52 -7.37
N LEU A 458 -11.16 -9.37 -8.04
CA LEU A 458 -12.05 -8.23 -7.72
C LEU A 458 -13.53 -8.59 -7.90
N LEU A 459 -13.84 -9.41 -8.90
CA LEU A 459 -15.19 -9.89 -9.16
C LEU A 459 -15.56 -11.05 -8.21
N LEU A 460 -14.71 -12.05 -8.09
CA LEU A 460 -14.95 -13.23 -7.26
C LEU A 460 -15.17 -12.85 -5.79
N TRP A 461 -14.26 -12.08 -5.23
CA TRP A 461 -14.38 -11.60 -3.85
C TRP A 461 -15.37 -10.45 -3.69
N GLY A 462 -15.83 -9.88 -4.79
CA GLY A 462 -17.00 -9.00 -4.80
C GLY A 462 -18.31 -9.77 -4.71
N ILE A 463 -18.42 -10.95 -5.32
CA ILE A 463 -19.59 -11.84 -5.21
C ILE A 463 -19.58 -12.57 -3.84
N MET A 464 -18.39 -12.91 -3.33
CA MET A 464 -18.20 -13.61 -2.05
C MET A 464 -17.35 -12.75 -1.07
N PRO A 465 -17.82 -11.55 -0.68
CA PRO A 465 -17.02 -10.61 0.11
C PRO A 465 -16.74 -11.13 1.51
N GLN A 466 -17.64 -11.94 2.05
CA GLN A 466 -17.54 -12.47 3.40
C GLN A 466 -16.25 -13.25 3.63
N THR A 467 -15.75 -13.96 2.63
CA THR A 467 -14.50 -14.73 2.72
C THR A 467 -13.31 -13.86 3.17
N VAL A 468 -13.10 -12.72 2.51
CA VAL A 468 -11.97 -11.83 2.85
C VAL A 468 -12.28 -11.01 4.10
N ILE A 469 -13.54 -10.63 4.31
CA ILE A 469 -13.97 -9.95 5.54
C ILE A 469 -13.70 -10.84 6.76
N ASP A 470 -14.03 -12.13 6.70
CA ASP A 470 -13.76 -13.08 7.79
C ASP A 470 -12.26 -13.28 8.03
N TRP A 471 -11.44 -13.29 6.98
CA TRP A 471 -9.98 -13.34 7.14
C TRP A 471 -9.47 -12.09 7.87
N CYS A 472 -9.96 -10.90 7.51
CA CYS A 472 -9.59 -9.67 8.18
C CYS A 472 -10.10 -9.63 9.64
N ALA A 473 -11.32 -10.09 9.91
CA ALA A 473 -11.88 -10.17 11.25
C ALA A 473 -11.06 -11.11 12.15
N LYS A 474 -10.83 -12.35 11.69
CA LYS A 474 -10.01 -13.33 12.43
C LYS A 474 -8.57 -12.86 12.64
N ALA A 475 -8.00 -12.14 11.69
CA ALA A 475 -6.66 -11.57 11.81
C ALA A 475 -6.58 -10.56 12.95
N LEU A 476 -7.64 -9.78 13.16
CA LEU A 476 -7.71 -8.76 14.21
C LEU A 476 -8.13 -9.31 15.58
N GLU A 477 -8.99 -10.34 15.64
CA GLU A 477 -9.38 -11.00 16.89
C GLU A 477 -8.18 -11.51 17.69
N ASN A 478 -7.12 -11.95 17.01
CA ASN A 478 -5.89 -12.43 17.64
C ASN A 478 -4.84 -11.31 17.87
N THR A 479 -5.20 -10.06 17.60
CA THR A 479 -4.29 -8.91 17.71
C THR A 479 -4.76 -7.91 18.77
N LEU A 480 -6.07 -7.81 18.99
CA LEU A 480 -6.74 -7.01 20.03
C LEU A 480 -6.95 -7.81 21.29
#